data_e17d8a761a0b662b491fa2882284dd4a
#
_entry.id   e17d8a761a0b662b491fa2882284dd4a
#
_cell.length_a   1.000
_cell.length_b   1.000
_cell.length_c   1.000
_cell.angle_alpha   90.00
_cell.angle_beta   90.00
_cell.angle_gamma   90.00
#
_symmetry.space_group_name_H-M   'P 1'
#
loop_
_entity.id
_entity.type
_entity.pdbx_description
1 polymer ?
#
loop_
_entity_poly.entity_id
_entity_poly.type
_entity_poly.pdbx_seq_one_letter_code
_entity_poly.pdbx_strand_id
1 'polypeptide(L)'
;MSRAFTFLLLILASASGLRADYDPLLTGKVETEQTDLTIKDTKRSREIPIRVYLPSDKSAAPVVLFSHGLGGNREGSAFLGKHWAARGYVAVFLQHPGSDDSVWKDLPIAQRMAALKQAAGLKEFLLRVQDVSAVLDQLEVWSKDTAHAFAGRLDLKRIGMSGHSFGAVTTQAVSGQVAPLGKGFTDSRVKGAVIMSPSGPANGNTKQAFGSVNIPWMLLTGTKDSNPINGADAKTRLVVFPDLSPGSKYQLVLDKAEHSAFGDRALPGETERRNPNHHRAILAVTTAFWDAYLRNDEQARMWLNNDAVRSVLEKDDQWQMK
;
A
#
# COMPACT_ATOMS: atom_id res chain seq x y z
N MET A 1 54.98 44.77 -34.77
CA MET A 1 54.65 43.34 -34.70
C MET A 1 53.54 43.18 -33.64
N SER A 2 52.29 43.15 -34.07
CA SER A 2 51.13 43.03 -33.20
C SER A 2 50.60 41.62 -33.31
N ARG A 3 50.57 40.87 -32.19
CA ARG A 3 49.98 39.53 -32.13
C ARG A 3 48.55 39.65 -31.65
N ALA A 4 47.61 39.36 -32.57
CA ALA A 4 46.19 39.21 -32.22
C ALA A 4 45.98 37.84 -31.54
N PHE A 5 45.45 37.85 -30.34
CA PHE A 5 44.93 36.65 -29.63
C PHE A 5 43.47 36.46 -30.00
N THR A 6 43.17 35.41 -30.74
CA THR A 6 41.78 35.01 -31.01
C THR A 6 41.27 34.13 -29.84
N PHE A 7 40.31 34.62 -29.07
CA PHE A 7 39.61 33.83 -28.05
C PHE A 7 38.51 32.99 -28.73
N LEU A 8 38.69 31.69 -28.71
CA LEU A 8 37.68 30.75 -29.17
C LEU A 8 36.69 30.50 -28.02
N LEU A 9 35.45 31.05 -28.11
CA LEU A 9 34.39 30.80 -27.17
C LEU A 9 33.75 29.45 -27.46
N LEU A 10 34.05 28.42 -26.65
CA LEU A 10 33.34 27.14 -26.69
C LEU A 10 31.94 27.33 -26.03
N ILE A 11 30.89 27.40 -26.84
CA ILE A 11 29.51 27.32 -26.37
C ILE A 11 29.23 25.85 -26.12
N LEU A 12 29.23 25.43 -24.84
CA LEU A 12 28.65 24.17 -24.40
C LEU A 12 27.13 24.27 -24.52
N ALA A 13 26.59 23.75 -25.62
CA ALA A 13 25.17 23.50 -25.74
C ALA A 13 24.82 22.32 -24.80
N SER A 14 24.29 22.63 -23.63
CA SER A 14 23.64 21.65 -22.80
C SER A 14 22.40 21.15 -23.55
N ALA A 15 22.51 19.97 -24.17
CA ALA A 15 21.35 19.25 -24.67
C ALA A 15 20.48 18.83 -23.46
N SER A 16 19.56 19.68 -23.06
CA SER A 16 18.42 19.29 -22.22
C SER A 16 17.56 18.35 -23.09
N GLY A 17 17.89 17.06 -23.07
CA GLY A 17 17.01 16.05 -23.60
C GLY A 17 15.66 16.23 -22.94
N LEU A 18 14.61 16.41 -23.72
CA LEU A 18 13.20 16.35 -23.27
C LEU A 18 13.02 14.99 -22.60
N ARG A 19 13.19 14.95 -21.27
CA ARG A 19 12.77 13.80 -20.48
C ARG A 19 11.26 13.79 -20.54
N ALA A 20 10.67 12.68 -20.99
CA ALA A 20 9.24 12.50 -20.93
C ALA A 20 8.75 12.77 -19.49
N ASP A 21 7.66 13.54 -19.36
CA ASP A 21 7.06 13.82 -18.07
C ASP A 21 6.74 12.50 -17.35
N TYR A 22 7.03 12.43 -16.05
CA TYR A 22 6.74 11.25 -15.25
C TYR A 22 5.22 11.00 -15.20
N ASP A 23 4.80 9.82 -15.65
CA ASP A 23 3.40 9.36 -15.57
C ASP A 23 3.31 8.07 -14.73
N PRO A 24 2.70 8.13 -13.52
CA PRO A 24 2.53 6.97 -12.67
C PRO A 24 1.52 5.95 -13.21
N LEU A 25 0.66 6.34 -14.14
CA LEU A 25 -0.34 5.46 -14.75
C LEU A 25 0.18 4.74 -15.99
N LEU A 26 1.30 5.17 -16.51
CA LEU A 26 1.91 4.52 -17.66
C LEU A 26 2.47 3.16 -17.24
N THR A 27 1.82 2.11 -17.69
CA THR A 27 2.33 0.74 -17.61
C THR A 27 2.86 0.33 -18.97
N GLY A 28 4.01 -0.35 -19.01
CA GLY A 28 4.48 -0.97 -20.25
C GLY A 28 3.44 -1.94 -20.81
N LYS A 29 3.57 -2.36 -22.07
CA LYS A 29 2.82 -3.51 -22.64
C LYS A 29 3.36 -4.81 -22.03
N VAL A 30 3.32 -4.91 -20.71
CA VAL A 30 3.91 -6.03 -19.97
C VAL A 30 2.75 -6.94 -19.59
N GLU A 31 2.76 -8.16 -20.09
CA GLU A 31 1.88 -9.21 -19.60
C GLU A 31 2.22 -9.47 -18.13
N THR A 32 1.23 -9.64 -17.30
CA THR A 32 1.39 -9.96 -15.89
C THR A 32 0.99 -11.39 -15.63
N GLU A 33 1.81 -12.11 -14.88
CA GLU A 33 1.48 -13.45 -14.41
C GLU A 33 0.75 -13.37 -13.08
N GLN A 34 -0.15 -14.29 -12.82
CA GLN A 34 -0.82 -14.44 -11.53
C GLN A 34 -0.69 -15.88 -11.05
N THR A 35 -0.30 -16.07 -9.80
CA THR A 35 -0.22 -17.40 -9.19
C THR A 35 -0.76 -17.37 -7.75
N ASP A 36 -1.43 -18.45 -7.38
CA ASP A 36 -1.94 -18.69 -6.04
C ASP A 36 -1.08 -19.74 -5.35
N LEU A 37 -0.62 -19.41 -4.15
CA LEU A 37 0.24 -20.24 -3.32
C LEU A 37 -0.30 -20.28 -1.89
N THR A 38 0.17 -21.25 -1.11
CA THR A 38 -0.11 -21.34 0.32
C THR A 38 1.20 -21.50 1.09
N ILE A 39 1.44 -20.59 2.03
CA ILE A 39 2.59 -20.66 2.93
C ILE A 39 2.19 -21.46 4.16
N LYS A 40 3.03 -22.41 4.54
CA LYS A 40 2.83 -23.25 5.73
C LYS A 40 3.75 -22.75 6.85
N ASP A 41 3.17 -22.01 7.78
CA ASP A 41 3.86 -21.66 9.02
C ASP A 41 3.74 -22.81 10.04
N THR A 42 4.72 -23.67 10.01
CA THR A 42 4.74 -24.87 10.87
C THR A 42 4.85 -24.53 12.36
N LYS A 43 5.47 -23.39 12.71
CA LYS A 43 5.62 -22.93 14.10
C LYS A 43 4.27 -22.58 14.74
N ARG A 44 3.35 -22.06 13.95
CA ARG A 44 2.01 -21.68 14.40
C ARG A 44 0.92 -22.65 13.97
N SER A 45 1.28 -23.74 13.25
CA SER A 45 0.33 -24.67 12.61
C SER A 45 -0.72 -23.93 11.76
N ARG A 46 -0.24 -22.96 10.94
CA ARG A 46 -1.08 -22.03 10.21
C ARG A 46 -0.77 -22.03 8.72
N GLU A 47 -1.78 -22.14 7.90
CA GLU A 47 -1.68 -21.96 6.46
C GLU A 47 -2.07 -20.51 6.10
N ILE A 48 -1.27 -19.85 5.27
CA ILE A 48 -1.48 -18.48 4.83
C ILE A 48 -1.56 -18.50 3.30
N PRO A 49 -2.77 -18.49 2.74
CA PRO A 49 -2.94 -18.39 1.29
C PRO A 49 -2.49 -17.02 0.80
N ILE A 50 -1.80 -16.98 -0.32
CA ILE A 50 -1.38 -15.75 -0.98
C ILE A 50 -1.71 -15.79 -2.46
N ARG A 51 -1.93 -14.61 -3.06
CA ARG A 51 -1.93 -14.40 -4.50
C ARG A 51 -0.78 -13.50 -4.87
N VAL A 52 0.00 -13.90 -5.86
CA VAL A 52 1.14 -13.13 -6.33
C VAL A 52 0.91 -12.70 -7.77
N TYR A 53 0.98 -11.41 -8.00
CA TYR A 53 1.02 -10.81 -9.33
C TYR A 53 2.48 -10.50 -9.65
N LEU A 54 2.96 -10.99 -10.78
CA LEU A 54 4.36 -10.91 -11.20
C LEU A 54 4.46 -10.16 -12.52
N PRO A 55 5.47 -9.30 -12.69
CA PRO A 55 5.81 -8.79 -14.00
C PRO A 55 6.32 -9.93 -14.88
N SER A 56 6.13 -9.84 -16.20
CA SER A 56 6.69 -10.81 -17.16
C SER A 56 8.21 -10.77 -17.22
N ASP A 57 8.82 -9.61 -16.93
CA ASP A 57 10.25 -9.51 -16.75
C ASP A 57 10.69 -10.34 -15.54
N LYS A 58 11.65 -11.23 -15.76
CA LYS A 58 12.18 -12.16 -14.74
C LYS A 58 13.30 -11.57 -13.88
N SER A 59 13.69 -10.32 -14.10
CA SER A 59 14.67 -9.62 -13.26
C SER A 59 14.12 -9.40 -11.84
N ALA A 60 15.04 -9.20 -10.88
CA ALA A 60 14.67 -8.95 -9.49
C ALA A 60 13.88 -7.63 -9.37
N ALA A 61 12.64 -7.72 -8.89
CA ALA A 61 11.72 -6.58 -8.75
C ALA A 61 11.39 -6.29 -7.27
N PRO A 62 11.16 -5.01 -6.90
CA PRO A 62 10.70 -4.66 -5.56
C PRO A 62 9.37 -5.36 -5.24
N VAL A 63 9.18 -5.69 -3.97
CA VAL A 63 8.00 -6.44 -3.50
C VAL A 63 7.04 -5.51 -2.76
N VAL A 64 5.75 -5.58 -3.08
CA VAL A 64 4.69 -4.88 -2.37
C VAL A 64 3.69 -5.88 -1.81
N LEU A 65 3.55 -5.92 -0.48
CA LEU A 65 2.55 -6.75 0.17
C LEU A 65 1.23 -6.00 0.29
N PHE A 66 0.11 -6.72 0.20
CA PHE A 66 -1.23 -6.19 0.43
C PHE A 66 -2.00 -7.05 1.43
N SER A 67 -2.54 -6.41 2.47
CA SER A 67 -3.40 -7.00 3.49
C SER A 67 -4.85 -6.55 3.30
N HIS A 68 -5.77 -7.48 3.09
CA HIS A 68 -7.20 -7.20 2.85
C HIS A 68 -7.93 -6.68 4.10
N GLY A 69 -9.08 -6.03 3.90
CA GLY A 69 -10.01 -5.65 4.95
C GLY A 69 -10.65 -6.85 5.66
N LEU A 70 -11.33 -6.60 6.77
CA LEU A 70 -12.07 -7.64 7.50
C LEU A 70 -13.11 -8.32 6.58
N GLY A 71 -13.12 -9.63 6.60
CA GLY A 71 -14.02 -10.43 5.76
C GLY A 71 -13.67 -10.43 4.26
N GLY A 72 -12.52 -9.86 3.88
CA GLY A 72 -11.99 -9.93 2.51
C GLY A 72 -11.14 -11.18 2.27
N ASN A 73 -10.46 -11.21 1.14
CA ASN A 73 -9.56 -12.31 0.78
C ASN A 73 -8.42 -11.80 -0.13
N ARG A 74 -7.52 -12.68 -0.56
CA ARG A 74 -6.39 -12.38 -1.46
C ARG A 74 -6.79 -11.96 -2.87
N GLU A 75 -8.06 -12.10 -3.23
CA GLU A 75 -8.58 -11.73 -4.56
C GLU A 75 -9.04 -10.27 -4.61
N GLY A 76 -9.36 -9.70 -3.46
CA GLY A 76 -9.84 -8.32 -3.36
C GLY A 76 -8.78 -7.29 -3.74
N SER A 77 -9.23 -6.14 -4.23
CA SER A 77 -8.38 -5.04 -4.72
C SER A 77 -7.44 -5.46 -5.86
N ALA A 78 -7.90 -6.38 -6.72
CA ALA A 78 -7.13 -6.93 -7.83
C ALA A 78 -6.61 -5.87 -8.80
N PHE A 79 -7.30 -4.72 -8.93
CA PHE A 79 -6.85 -3.60 -9.76
C PHE A 79 -5.47 -3.05 -9.32
N LEU A 80 -5.18 -3.03 -8.01
CA LEU A 80 -3.86 -2.66 -7.48
C LEU A 80 -2.79 -3.67 -7.88
N GLY A 81 -3.04 -4.96 -7.62
CA GLY A 81 -2.07 -6.01 -7.90
C GLY A 81 -1.68 -6.09 -9.38
N LYS A 82 -2.67 -6.03 -10.26
CA LYS A 82 -2.45 -6.02 -11.71
C LYS A 82 -1.66 -4.80 -12.17
N HIS A 83 -2.01 -3.60 -11.68
CA HIS A 83 -1.34 -2.37 -12.06
C HIS A 83 0.12 -2.34 -11.55
N TRP A 84 0.34 -2.68 -10.27
CA TRP A 84 1.70 -2.69 -9.72
C TRP A 84 2.58 -3.74 -10.42
N ALA A 85 2.03 -4.91 -10.77
CA ALA A 85 2.78 -5.89 -11.55
C ALA A 85 3.09 -5.37 -12.96
N ALA A 86 2.14 -4.75 -13.65
CA ALA A 86 2.38 -4.12 -14.94
C ALA A 86 3.40 -2.96 -14.87
N ARG A 87 3.52 -2.31 -13.71
CA ARG A 87 4.58 -1.31 -13.44
C ARG A 87 5.93 -1.96 -13.10
N GLY A 88 5.98 -3.28 -12.93
CA GLY A 88 7.20 -4.04 -12.66
C GLY A 88 7.49 -4.26 -11.17
N TYR A 89 6.46 -4.34 -10.33
CA TYR A 89 6.55 -4.79 -8.93
C TYR A 89 6.08 -6.23 -8.80
N VAL A 90 6.60 -6.97 -7.84
CA VAL A 90 5.97 -8.21 -7.38
C VAL A 90 4.96 -7.85 -6.31
N ALA A 91 3.66 -8.03 -6.59
CA ALA A 91 2.61 -7.71 -5.64
C ALA A 91 2.07 -8.99 -4.98
N VAL A 92 2.19 -9.07 -3.65
CA VAL A 92 1.84 -10.24 -2.84
C VAL A 92 0.63 -9.93 -1.96
N PHE A 93 -0.51 -10.54 -2.29
CA PHE A 93 -1.78 -10.33 -1.61
C PHE A 93 -2.02 -11.46 -0.60
N LEU A 94 -2.01 -11.11 0.67
CA LEU A 94 -2.18 -12.06 1.77
C LEU A 94 -3.67 -12.32 2.02
N GLN A 95 -4.00 -13.59 2.33
CA GLN A 95 -5.27 -13.94 2.96
C GLN A 95 -5.01 -14.33 4.42
N HIS A 96 -5.81 -13.79 5.34
CA HIS A 96 -5.64 -13.98 6.77
C HIS A 96 -6.76 -14.87 7.33
N PRO A 97 -6.59 -16.21 7.42
CA PRO A 97 -7.61 -17.10 7.97
C PRO A 97 -8.05 -16.67 9.37
N GLY A 98 -9.37 -16.72 9.62
CA GLY A 98 -9.99 -16.25 10.85
C GLY A 98 -10.45 -14.78 10.82
N SER A 99 -10.03 -14.00 9.82
CA SER A 99 -10.52 -12.66 9.55
C SER A 99 -10.77 -12.40 8.04
N ASP A 100 -10.75 -13.45 7.26
CA ASP A 100 -11.04 -13.48 5.84
C ASP A 100 -12.52 -13.78 5.55
N ASP A 101 -12.89 -14.03 4.30
CA ASP A 101 -14.25 -14.30 3.87
C ASP A 101 -14.83 -15.61 4.44
N SER A 102 -14.01 -16.53 4.93
CA SER A 102 -14.45 -17.77 5.57
C SER A 102 -15.29 -17.53 6.83
N VAL A 103 -15.10 -16.38 7.49
CA VAL A 103 -15.83 -16.06 8.72
C VAL A 103 -17.31 -15.74 8.50
N TRP A 104 -17.73 -15.46 7.26
CA TRP A 104 -19.12 -15.03 7.01
C TRP A 104 -19.78 -15.63 5.77
N LYS A 105 -19.01 -16.09 4.78
CA LYS A 105 -19.56 -16.45 3.46
C LYS A 105 -20.61 -17.56 3.53
N ASP A 106 -20.42 -18.55 4.39
CA ASP A 106 -21.29 -19.70 4.55
C ASP A 106 -22.36 -19.51 5.66
N LEU A 107 -22.41 -18.31 6.28
CA LEU A 107 -23.38 -18.00 7.32
C LEU A 107 -24.65 -17.35 6.74
N PRO A 108 -25.82 -17.56 7.40
CA PRO A 108 -27.02 -16.78 7.13
C PRO A 108 -26.76 -15.28 7.27
N ILE A 109 -27.41 -14.46 6.44
CA ILE A 109 -27.18 -13.00 6.40
C ILE A 109 -27.29 -12.36 7.79
N ALA A 110 -28.28 -12.76 8.59
CA ALA A 110 -28.50 -12.23 9.93
C ALA A 110 -27.33 -12.47 10.91
N GLN A 111 -26.48 -13.46 10.67
CA GLN A 111 -25.36 -13.83 11.54
C GLN A 111 -24.03 -13.21 11.09
N ARG A 112 -23.92 -12.76 9.85
CA ARG A 112 -22.66 -12.31 9.22
C ARG A 112 -22.03 -11.14 9.96
N MET A 113 -22.80 -10.14 10.34
CA MET A 113 -22.28 -8.97 11.04
C MET A 113 -21.74 -9.31 12.44
N ALA A 114 -22.41 -10.21 13.17
CA ALA A 114 -21.92 -10.68 14.47
C ALA A 114 -20.58 -11.44 14.33
N ALA A 115 -20.46 -12.31 13.34
CA ALA A 115 -19.24 -13.04 13.04
C ALA A 115 -18.08 -12.09 12.66
N LEU A 116 -18.34 -11.09 11.80
CA LEU A 116 -17.36 -10.07 11.45
C LEU A 116 -16.91 -9.25 12.67
N LYS A 117 -17.82 -8.83 13.54
CA LYS A 117 -17.46 -8.12 14.76
C LYS A 117 -16.56 -8.96 15.68
N GLN A 118 -16.83 -10.25 15.80
CA GLN A 118 -15.99 -11.17 16.57
C GLN A 118 -14.60 -11.32 15.95
N ALA A 119 -14.51 -11.42 14.61
CA ALA A 119 -13.25 -11.53 13.87
C ALA A 119 -12.43 -10.22 13.81
N ALA A 120 -12.97 -9.10 14.26
CA ALA A 120 -12.26 -7.82 14.40
C ALA A 120 -11.46 -7.70 15.72
N GLY A 121 -11.29 -8.79 16.46
CA GLY A 121 -10.69 -8.81 17.78
C GLY A 121 -9.15 -8.80 17.79
N LEU A 122 -8.61 -8.63 19.00
CA LEU A 122 -7.15 -8.58 19.22
C LEU A 122 -6.43 -9.86 18.76
N LYS A 123 -7.04 -11.03 18.96
CA LYS A 123 -6.47 -12.31 18.50
C LYS A 123 -6.21 -12.30 17.01
N GLU A 124 -7.20 -11.92 16.21
CA GLU A 124 -7.06 -11.91 14.75
C GLU A 124 -6.09 -10.82 14.28
N PHE A 125 -6.07 -9.67 14.94
CA PHE A 125 -5.05 -8.65 14.71
C PHE A 125 -3.62 -9.19 14.89
N LEU A 126 -3.35 -9.88 16.00
CA LEU A 126 -2.02 -10.46 16.28
C LEU A 126 -1.64 -11.53 15.26
N LEU A 127 -2.59 -12.37 14.85
CA LEU A 127 -2.37 -13.37 13.82
C LEU A 127 -2.00 -12.72 12.48
N ARG A 128 -2.71 -11.65 12.08
CA ARG A 128 -2.43 -10.91 10.83
C ARG A 128 -1.04 -10.30 10.82
N VAL A 129 -0.62 -9.69 11.91
CA VAL A 129 0.73 -9.12 12.04
C VAL A 129 1.80 -10.21 11.89
N GLN A 130 1.63 -11.35 12.54
CA GLN A 130 2.53 -12.49 12.42
C GLN A 130 2.51 -13.12 11.02
N ASP A 131 1.35 -13.12 10.33
CA ASP A 131 1.25 -13.61 8.96
C ASP A 131 2.13 -12.80 8.00
N VAL A 132 2.22 -11.47 8.19
CA VAL A 132 3.10 -10.63 7.36
C VAL A 132 4.55 -11.06 7.49
N SER A 133 5.07 -11.22 8.71
CA SER A 133 6.45 -11.66 8.92
C SER A 133 6.70 -13.07 8.39
N ALA A 134 5.75 -14.00 8.60
CA ALA A 134 5.87 -15.37 8.07
C ALA A 134 5.89 -15.40 6.53
N VAL A 135 5.10 -14.55 5.88
CA VAL A 135 5.13 -14.41 4.42
C VAL A 135 6.49 -13.89 3.96
N LEU A 136 7.03 -12.85 4.61
CA LEU A 136 8.34 -12.31 4.27
C LEU A 136 9.46 -13.36 4.46
N ASP A 137 9.41 -14.13 5.56
CA ASP A 137 10.37 -15.21 5.81
C ASP A 137 10.32 -16.27 4.69
N GLN A 138 9.13 -16.64 4.25
CA GLN A 138 8.97 -17.62 3.18
C GLN A 138 9.40 -17.10 1.81
N LEU A 139 9.14 -15.81 1.53
CA LEU A 139 9.64 -15.18 0.30
C LEU A 139 11.17 -15.17 0.24
N GLU A 140 11.84 -14.99 1.39
CA GLU A 140 13.31 -15.11 1.48
C GLU A 140 13.80 -16.53 1.16
N VAL A 141 13.10 -17.56 1.65
CA VAL A 141 13.41 -18.95 1.33
C VAL A 141 13.23 -19.22 -0.16
N TRP A 142 12.09 -18.86 -0.72
CA TRP A 142 11.79 -19.07 -2.14
C TRP A 142 12.70 -18.29 -3.10
N SER A 143 13.13 -17.09 -2.69
CA SER A 143 14.07 -16.29 -3.50
C SER A 143 15.45 -16.92 -3.64
N LYS A 144 15.85 -17.74 -2.66
CA LYS A 144 17.16 -18.43 -2.62
C LYS A 144 17.11 -19.85 -3.20
N ASP A 145 15.93 -20.46 -3.26
CA ASP A 145 15.73 -21.79 -3.81
C ASP A 145 15.74 -21.74 -5.34
N THR A 146 16.84 -22.20 -5.95
CA THR A 146 17.03 -22.19 -7.40
C THR A 146 16.00 -23.00 -8.19
N ALA A 147 15.29 -23.93 -7.54
CA ALA A 147 14.20 -24.72 -8.13
C ALA A 147 12.84 -23.99 -8.06
N HIS A 148 12.72 -22.94 -7.23
CA HIS A 148 11.46 -22.22 -7.05
C HIS A 148 11.25 -21.16 -8.15
N ALA A 149 9.99 -20.96 -8.56
CA ALA A 149 9.64 -19.97 -9.60
C ALA A 149 10.02 -18.51 -9.24
N PHE A 150 10.26 -18.22 -7.97
CA PHE A 150 10.68 -16.88 -7.49
C PHE A 150 12.19 -16.74 -7.32
N ALA A 151 12.98 -17.74 -7.65
CA ALA A 151 14.44 -17.67 -7.58
C ALA A 151 14.98 -16.46 -8.35
N GLY A 152 15.68 -15.57 -7.64
CA GLY A 152 16.27 -14.37 -8.23
C GLY A 152 15.29 -13.31 -8.74
N ARG A 153 13.95 -13.49 -8.58
CA ARG A 153 12.93 -12.53 -9.04
C ARG A 153 12.51 -11.49 -8.01
N LEU A 154 12.85 -11.66 -6.73
CA LEU A 154 12.42 -10.81 -5.62
C LEU A 154 13.57 -9.94 -5.13
N ASP A 155 13.43 -8.62 -5.19
CA ASP A 155 14.32 -7.71 -4.48
C ASP A 155 13.78 -7.44 -3.08
N LEU A 156 14.16 -8.28 -2.15
CA LEU A 156 13.73 -8.23 -0.75
C LEU A 156 14.43 -7.14 0.08
N LYS A 157 15.29 -6.32 -0.53
CA LYS A 157 15.80 -5.08 0.08
C LYS A 157 14.84 -3.91 -0.10
N ARG A 158 13.88 -4.03 -1.03
CA ARG A 158 12.93 -3.01 -1.43
C ARG A 158 11.50 -3.53 -1.25
N ILE A 159 11.03 -3.56 0.01
CA ILE A 159 9.73 -4.09 0.39
C ILE A 159 8.81 -2.95 0.80
N GLY A 160 7.64 -2.86 0.17
CA GLY A 160 6.51 -2.04 0.57
C GLY A 160 5.42 -2.86 1.25
N MET A 161 4.69 -2.24 2.17
CA MET A 161 3.51 -2.85 2.79
C MET A 161 2.29 -1.98 2.54
N SER A 162 1.18 -2.60 2.18
CA SER A 162 -0.09 -1.89 1.99
C SER A 162 -1.26 -2.67 2.55
N GLY A 163 -2.38 -1.99 2.75
CA GLY A 163 -3.60 -2.64 3.17
C GLY A 163 -4.78 -1.69 3.31
N HIS A 164 -5.96 -2.27 3.30
CA HIS A 164 -7.22 -1.55 3.42
C HIS A 164 -7.96 -1.94 4.70
N SER A 165 -8.57 -0.99 5.39
CA SER A 165 -9.43 -1.22 6.56
C SER A 165 -8.71 -2.00 7.67
N PHE A 166 -9.11 -3.22 8.03
CA PHE A 166 -8.37 -4.05 8.97
C PHE A 166 -6.94 -4.36 8.47
N GLY A 167 -6.75 -4.43 7.14
CA GLY A 167 -5.43 -4.49 6.52
C GLY A 167 -4.62 -3.20 6.70
N ALA A 168 -5.26 -2.03 6.76
CA ALA A 168 -4.59 -0.78 7.11
C ALA A 168 -4.05 -0.81 8.54
N VAL A 169 -4.84 -1.33 9.50
CA VAL A 169 -4.40 -1.52 10.90
C VAL A 169 -3.20 -2.48 10.96
N THR A 170 -3.24 -3.58 10.19
CA THR A 170 -2.11 -4.50 10.06
C THR A 170 -0.88 -3.78 9.50
N THR A 171 -1.05 -3.00 8.43
CA THR A 171 0.02 -2.22 7.78
C THR A 171 0.64 -1.22 8.74
N GLN A 172 -0.17 -0.44 9.48
CA GLN A 172 0.30 0.50 10.50
C GLN A 172 1.18 -0.21 11.53
N ALA A 173 0.72 -1.36 12.05
CA ALA A 173 1.43 -2.11 13.08
C ALA A 173 2.81 -2.61 12.61
N VAL A 174 2.91 -3.16 11.39
CA VAL A 174 4.18 -3.74 10.90
C VAL A 174 5.12 -2.70 10.30
N SER A 175 4.67 -1.44 10.16
CA SER A 175 5.45 -0.38 9.50
C SER A 175 5.82 0.82 10.40
N GLY A 176 5.68 0.69 11.73
CA GLY A 176 6.22 1.69 12.67
C GLY A 176 5.27 2.20 13.73
N GLN A 177 3.99 1.76 13.75
CA GLN A 177 3.10 2.11 14.85
C GLN A 177 3.59 1.51 16.18
N VAL A 178 3.65 2.33 17.21
CA VAL A 178 3.98 1.90 18.58
C VAL A 178 2.70 1.49 19.31
N ALA A 179 2.70 0.28 19.88
CA ALA A 179 1.60 -0.21 20.72
C ALA A 179 1.60 0.46 22.11
N PRO A 180 0.47 0.44 22.84
CA PRO A 180 0.30 1.19 24.09
C PRO A 180 1.37 0.95 25.18
N LEU A 181 2.02 -0.18 25.20
CA LEU A 181 3.09 -0.50 26.18
C LEU A 181 4.51 -0.29 25.62
N GLY A 182 4.66 0.54 24.58
CA GLY A 182 5.97 0.83 23.96
C GLY A 182 6.52 -0.32 23.12
N LYS A 183 5.80 -1.42 22.96
CA LYS A 183 6.17 -2.54 22.08
C LYS A 183 5.56 -2.31 20.71
N GLY A 184 6.37 -2.44 19.65
CA GLY A 184 5.92 -2.41 18.27
C GLY A 184 5.91 -3.81 17.64
N PHE A 185 5.22 -3.90 16.51
CA PHE A 185 5.23 -5.08 15.64
C PHE A 185 6.00 -4.80 14.35
N THR A 186 6.81 -3.76 14.35
CA THR A 186 7.53 -3.29 13.16
C THR A 186 8.43 -4.38 12.60
N ASP A 187 8.25 -4.70 11.33
CA ASP A 187 9.18 -5.52 10.56
C ASP A 187 10.14 -4.59 9.82
N SER A 188 11.41 -4.62 10.17
CA SER A 188 12.44 -3.70 9.64
C SER A 188 12.72 -3.88 8.14
N ARG A 189 12.23 -4.95 7.55
CA ARG A 189 12.29 -5.19 6.10
C ARG A 189 11.38 -4.25 5.32
N VAL A 190 10.29 -3.75 5.93
CA VAL A 190 9.36 -2.80 5.31
C VAL A 190 10.02 -1.43 5.19
N LYS A 191 10.07 -0.88 3.96
CA LYS A 191 10.73 0.39 3.62
C LYS A 191 9.78 1.55 3.36
N GLY A 192 8.50 1.27 3.15
CA GLY A 192 7.45 2.26 2.97
C GLY A 192 6.07 1.61 3.11
N ALA A 193 5.06 2.41 3.46
CA ALA A 193 3.72 1.88 3.67
C ALA A 193 2.62 2.75 3.02
N VAL A 194 1.62 2.08 2.43
CA VAL A 194 0.39 2.68 1.91
C VAL A 194 -0.79 2.15 2.72
N ILE A 195 -1.48 3.06 3.39
CA ILE A 195 -2.50 2.76 4.40
C ILE A 195 -3.83 3.33 3.92
N MET A 196 -4.75 2.46 3.50
CA MET A 196 -6.07 2.83 2.97
C MET A 196 -7.13 2.66 4.07
N SER A 197 -7.83 3.72 4.41
CA SER A 197 -8.74 3.81 5.57
C SER A 197 -7.99 3.64 6.91
N PRO A 198 -7.02 4.53 7.23
CA PRO A 198 -6.22 4.46 8.45
C PRO A 198 -7.10 4.52 9.71
N SER A 199 -6.59 3.98 10.81
CA SER A 199 -7.30 4.00 12.10
C SER A 199 -6.42 4.57 13.21
N GLY A 200 -6.98 5.45 14.04
CA GLY A 200 -6.34 5.88 15.27
C GLY A 200 -6.17 4.73 16.27
N PRO A 201 -5.28 4.85 17.26
CA PRO A 201 -5.08 3.85 18.29
C PRO A 201 -6.28 3.81 19.25
N ALA A 202 -6.58 2.63 19.80
CA ALA A 202 -7.73 2.43 20.67
C ALA A 202 -7.72 3.32 21.95
N ASN A 203 -6.53 3.69 22.45
CA ASN A 203 -6.37 4.59 23.59
C ASN A 203 -6.43 6.09 23.26
N GLY A 204 -6.62 6.44 21.99
CA GLY A 204 -6.71 7.84 21.51
C GLY A 204 -5.38 8.61 21.48
N ASN A 205 -4.26 8.04 21.92
CA ASN A 205 -2.97 8.71 21.94
C ASN A 205 -2.21 8.55 20.61
N THR A 206 -2.62 9.32 19.60
CA THR A 206 -2.07 9.29 18.24
C THR A 206 -0.59 9.72 18.20
N LYS A 207 -0.20 10.70 19.01
CA LYS A 207 1.19 11.14 19.10
C LYS A 207 2.13 10.05 19.59
N GLN A 208 1.73 9.31 20.62
CA GLN A 208 2.50 8.15 21.10
C GLN A 208 2.56 7.04 20.04
N ALA A 209 1.44 6.77 19.37
CA ALA A 209 1.36 5.68 18.42
C ALA A 209 2.13 5.95 17.12
N PHE A 210 2.16 7.19 16.63
CA PHE A 210 2.63 7.49 15.27
C PHE A 210 3.78 8.49 15.20
N GLY A 211 4.08 9.21 16.29
CA GLY A 211 5.08 10.27 16.29
C GLY A 211 6.53 9.83 16.03
N SER A 212 6.83 8.52 16.14
CA SER A 212 8.14 7.94 15.88
C SER A 212 8.23 7.17 14.55
N VAL A 213 7.20 7.22 13.72
CA VAL A 213 7.22 6.58 12.39
C VAL A 213 8.25 7.26 11.50
N ASN A 214 9.34 6.57 11.19
CA ASN A 214 10.50 7.13 10.49
C ASN A 214 10.61 6.72 9.01
N ILE A 215 9.81 5.76 8.54
CA ILE A 215 9.75 5.38 7.12
C ILE A 215 8.66 6.19 6.38
N PRO A 216 8.73 6.28 5.05
CA PRO A 216 7.68 6.89 4.24
C PRO A 216 6.31 6.23 4.48
N TRP A 217 5.29 7.06 4.71
CA TRP A 217 3.89 6.62 4.81
C TRP A 217 2.99 7.45 3.91
N MET A 218 2.07 6.77 3.22
CA MET A 218 0.99 7.38 2.48
C MET A 218 -0.35 6.91 3.04
N LEU A 219 -1.17 7.86 3.49
CA LEU A 219 -2.51 7.60 4.01
C LEU A 219 -3.54 7.95 2.94
N LEU A 220 -4.50 7.07 2.69
CA LEU A 220 -5.62 7.31 1.79
C LEU A 220 -6.95 7.08 2.53
N THR A 221 -7.88 8.00 2.38
CA THR A 221 -9.23 7.90 2.93
C THR A 221 -10.22 8.66 2.05
N GLY A 222 -11.49 8.67 2.41
CA GLY A 222 -12.54 9.42 1.73
C GLY A 222 -13.35 10.28 2.69
N THR A 223 -14.02 11.31 2.16
CA THR A 223 -14.87 12.19 2.98
C THR A 223 -16.08 11.44 3.58
N LYS A 224 -16.41 10.25 3.04
CA LYS A 224 -17.50 9.37 3.51
C LYS A 224 -17.00 7.97 3.94
N ASP A 225 -15.72 7.82 4.21
CA ASP A 225 -15.09 6.56 4.64
C ASP A 225 -15.38 6.25 6.11
N SER A 226 -16.66 6.08 6.46
CA SER A 226 -17.08 5.62 7.79
C SER A 226 -16.72 4.15 8.01
N ASN A 227 -16.63 3.76 9.29
CA ASN A 227 -16.29 2.38 9.64
C ASN A 227 -17.54 1.47 9.55
N PRO A 228 -17.56 0.47 8.65
CA PRO A 228 -18.75 -0.38 8.45
C PRO A 228 -19.03 -1.34 9.61
N ILE A 229 -18.09 -1.52 10.55
CA ILE A 229 -18.22 -2.47 11.66
C ILE A 229 -18.80 -1.80 12.91
N ASN A 230 -18.33 -0.58 13.23
CA ASN A 230 -18.73 0.14 14.45
C ASN A 230 -19.41 1.49 14.18
N GLY A 231 -19.55 1.90 12.91
CA GLY A 231 -20.21 3.15 12.53
C GLY A 231 -19.40 4.42 12.82
N ALA A 232 -18.11 4.30 13.16
CA ALA A 232 -17.30 5.49 13.42
C ALA A 232 -17.21 6.39 12.19
N ASP A 233 -17.33 7.70 12.42
CA ASP A 233 -17.35 8.73 11.39
C ASP A 233 -16.04 8.75 10.57
N ALA A 234 -16.13 9.10 9.28
CA ALA A 234 -14.98 9.23 8.38
C ALA A 234 -13.89 10.17 8.91
N LYS A 235 -14.25 11.19 9.70
CA LYS A 235 -13.28 12.11 10.35
C LYS A 235 -12.29 11.37 11.25
N THR A 236 -12.65 10.21 11.80
CA THR A 236 -11.74 9.39 12.61
C THR A 236 -10.56 8.84 11.82
N ARG A 237 -10.63 8.85 10.48
CA ARG A 237 -9.51 8.47 9.60
C ARG A 237 -8.42 9.55 9.54
N LEU A 238 -8.79 10.79 9.80
CA LEU A 238 -7.90 11.95 9.67
C LEU A 238 -6.98 12.17 10.88
N VAL A 239 -7.20 11.46 11.98
CA VAL A 239 -6.45 11.68 13.24
C VAL A 239 -4.98 11.20 13.18
N VAL A 240 -4.63 10.36 12.20
CA VAL A 240 -3.29 9.77 12.10
C VAL A 240 -2.27 10.76 11.54
N PHE A 241 -2.61 11.42 10.42
CA PHE A 241 -1.66 12.28 9.69
C PHE A 241 -1.07 13.42 10.54
N PRO A 242 -1.85 14.18 11.34
CA PRO A 242 -1.32 15.30 12.11
C PRO A 242 -0.16 14.92 13.05
N ASP A 243 -0.18 13.72 13.60
CA ASP A 243 0.77 13.24 14.60
C ASP A 243 1.92 12.40 14.04
N LEU A 244 1.95 12.15 12.72
CA LEU A 244 3.12 11.55 12.09
C LEU A 244 4.34 12.48 12.19
N SER A 245 5.53 11.90 12.31
CA SER A 245 6.79 12.64 12.20
C SER A 245 6.91 13.34 10.84
N PRO A 246 7.60 14.50 10.73
CA PRO A 246 7.87 15.13 9.45
C PRO A 246 8.69 14.25 8.50
N GLY A 247 8.57 14.52 7.22
CA GLY A 247 9.35 13.90 6.14
C GLY A 247 8.68 12.67 5.52
N SER A 248 8.45 12.76 4.22
CA SER A 248 7.91 11.66 3.39
C SER A 248 6.58 11.08 3.90
N LYS A 249 5.69 11.96 4.36
CA LYS A 249 4.35 11.61 4.82
C LYS A 249 3.32 12.30 3.93
N TYR A 250 2.37 11.51 3.45
CA TYR A 250 1.36 11.94 2.49
C TYR A 250 -0.03 11.57 2.97
N GLN A 251 -1.02 12.41 2.67
CA GLN A 251 -2.43 12.08 2.87
C GLN A 251 -3.25 12.51 1.67
N LEU A 252 -4.04 11.58 1.14
CA LEU A 252 -5.09 11.83 0.16
C LEU A 252 -6.45 11.59 0.80
N VAL A 253 -7.34 12.58 0.71
CA VAL A 253 -8.75 12.46 1.07
C VAL A 253 -9.58 12.64 -0.19
N LEU A 254 -10.18 11.56 -0.68
CA LEU A 254 -11.01 11.56 -1.88
C LEU A 254 -12.43 12.06 -1.56
N ASP A 255 -12.94 13.02 -2.34
CA ASP A 255 -14.29 13.53 -2.13
C ASP A 255 -15.34 12.44 -2.43
N LYS A 256 -16.36 12.35 -1.56
CA LYS A 256 -17.46 11.35 -1.61
C LYS A 256 -17.01 9.89 -1.67
N ALA A 257 -15.72 9.59 -1.48
CA ALA A 257 -15.27 8.21 -1.38
C ALA A 257 -15.76 7.59 -0.09
N GLU A 258 -16.52 6.49 -0.21
CA GLU A 258 -16.95 5.63 0.89
C GLU A 258 -15.90 4.55 1.17
N HIS A 259 -16.11 3.75 2.20
CA HIS A 259 -15.15 2.75 2.66
C HIS A 259 -14.70 1.77 1.57
N SER A 260 -15.59 1.37 0.67
CA SER A 260 -15.28 0.44 -0.42
C SER A 260 -14.56 1.06 -1.62
N ALA A 261 -14.32 2.37 -1.63
CA ALA A 261 -13.61 3.03 -2.75
C ALA A 261 -12.21 2.43 -3.00
N PHE A 262 -11.61 1.80 -2.00
CA PHE A 262 -10.30 1.13 -2.04
C PHE A 262 -10.38 -0.35 -2.44
N GLY A 263 -11.57 -0.86 -2.71
CA GLY A 263 -11.84 -2.25 -3.10
C GLY A 263 -12.55 -2.35 -4.45
N ASP A 264 -12.82 -3.58 -4.87
CA ASP A 264 -13.43 -3.85 -6.19
C ASP A 264 -14.96 -3.70 -6.20
N ARG A 265 -15.63 -3.75 -5.04
CA ARG A 265 -17.09 -3.78 -4.92
C ARG A 265 -17.58 -2.85 -3.83
N ALA A 266 -18.77 -2.26 -4.04
CA ALA A 266 -19.47 -1.52 -3.00
C ALA A 266 -19.87 -2.43 -1.83
N LEU A 267 -19.90 -1.86 -0.62
CA LEU A 267 -20.38 -2.53 0.57
C LEU A 267 -21.89 -2.28 0.77
N PRO A 268 -22.61 -3.21 1.42
CA PRO A 268 -24.01 -2.97 1.79
C PRO A 268 -24.14 -1.71 2.63
N GLY A 269 -25.12 -0.85 2.28
CA GLY A 269 -25.40 0.40 2.98
C GLY A 269 -24.65 1.62 2.45
N GLU A 270 -23.71 1.46 1.55
CA GLU A 270 -23.10 2.58 0.82
C GLU A 270 -24.09 3.18 -0.18
N THR A 271 -24.08 4.50 -0.32
CA THR A 271 -25.09 5.26 -1.09
C THR A 271 -24.50 6.07 -2.23
N GLU A 272 -23.20 6.34 -2.21
CA GLU A 272 -22.56 7.10 -3.28
C GLU A 272 -22.35 6.23 -4.53
N ARG A 273 -22.55 6.84 -5.68
CA ARG A 273 -22.16 6.20 -6.93
C ARG A 273 -20.65 6.08 -6.98
N ARG A 274 -20.13 4.87 -7.28
CA ARG A 274 -18.69 4.68 -7.44
C ARG A 274 -18.13 5.62 -8.52
N ASN A 275 -17.12 6.37 -8.13
CA ASN A 275 -16.41 7.29 -9.02
C ASN A 275 -15.18 6.57 -9.60
N PRO A 276 -15.11 6.35 -10.93
CA PRO A 276 -13.96 5.69 -11.54
C PRO A 276 -12.64 6.45 -11.33
N ASN A 277 -12.71 7.79 -11.11
CA ASN A 277 -11.51 8.58 -10.84
C ASN A 277 -10.87 8.25 -9.49
N HIS A 278 -11.63 7.74 -8.51
CA HIS A 278 -11.03 7.27 -7.26
C HIS A 278 -9.98 6.18 -7.50
N HIS A 279 -10.29 5.14 -8.28
CA HIS A 279 -9.31 4.11 -8.62
C HIS A 279 -8.14 4.69 -9.43
N ARG A 280 -8.40 5.61 -10.37
CA ARG A 280 -7.33 6.28 -11.13
C ARG A 280 -6.39 7.06 -10.22
N ALA A 281 -6.92 7.86 -9.29
CA ALA A 281 -6.13 8.61 -8.32
C ALA A 281 -5.33 7.68 -7.38
N ILE A 282 -5.98 6.63 -6.84
CA ILE A 282 -5.33 5.64 -5.97
C ILE A 282 -4.17 4.95 -6.70
N LEU A 283 -4.37 4.49 -7.94
CA LEU A 283 -3.30 3.88 -8.74
C LEU A 283 -2.14 4.84 -8.96
N ALA A 284 -2.43 6.08 -9.35
CA ALA A 284 -1.40 7.07 -9.64
C ALA A 284 -0.54 7.38 -8.41
N VAL A 285 -1.17 7.76 -7.29
CA VAL A 285 -0.41 8.19 -6.10
C VAL A 285 0.34 7.02 -5.45
N THR A 286 -0.25 5.81 -5.41
CA THR A 286 0.42 4.65 -4.83
C THR A 286 1.59 4.18 -5.70
N THR A 287 1.46 4.23 -7.02
CA THR A 287 2.55 3.90 -7.94
C THR A 287 3.69 4.92 -7.83
N ALA A 288 3.37 6.22 -7.83
CA ALA A 288 4.38 7.25 -7.63
C ALA A 288 5.09 7.10 -6.27
N PHE A 289 4.37 6.72 -5.23
CA PHE A 289 4.95 6.45 -3.92
C PHE A 289 5.92 5.25 -3.95
N TRP A 290 5.53 4.15 -4.58
CA TRP A 290 6.42 2.99 -4.72
C TRP A 290 7.64 3.31 -5.58
N ASP A 291 7.48 4.02 -6.70
CA ASP A 291 8.60 4.44 -7.54
C ASP A 291 9.56 5.36 -6.76
N ALA A 292 9.04 6.33 -6.01
CA ALA A 292 9.84 7.27 -5.23
C ALA A 292 10.64 6.59 -4.09
N TYR A 293 10.04 5.63 -3.39
CA TYR A 293 10.62 5.11 -2.13
C TYR A 293 11.15 3.68 -2.21
N LEU A 294 10.70 2.88 -3.17
CA LEU A 294 11.27 1.55 -3.38
C LEU A 294 12.25 1.52 -4.54
N ARG A 295 12.12 2.42 -5.54
CA ARG A 295 13.04 2.52 -6.67
C ARG A 295 13.99 3.71 -6.60
N ASN A 296 13.79 4.62 -5.64
CA ASN A 296 14.50 5.88 -5.51
C ASN A 296 14.37 6.76 -6.77
N ASP A 297 13.19 6.76 -7.41
CA ASP A 297 12.92 7.57 -8.58
C ASP A 297 12.64 9.02 -8.15
N GLU A 298 13.57 9.91 -8.49
CA GLU A 298 13.48 11.34 -8.15
C GLU A 298 12.35 12.04 -8.91
N GLN A 299 11.98 11.59 -10.11
CA GLN A 299 10.85 12.19 -10.85
C GLN A 299 9.52 11.83 -10.20
N ALA A 300 9.37 10.60 -9.74
CA ALA A 300 8.22 10.19 -8.95
C ALA A 300 8.13 11.00 -7.64
N ARG A 301 9.27 11.23 -6.99
CA ARG A 301 9.33 12.05 -5.77
C ARG A 301 8.94 13.50 -6.04
N MET A 302 9.46 14.11 -7.10
CA MET A 302 9.07 15.45 -7.53
C MET A 302 7.59 15.54 -7.86
N TRP A 303 7.04 14.55 -8.56
CA TRP A 303 5.61 14.48 -8.92
C TRP A 303 4.71 14.47 -7.68
N LEU A 304 5.07 13.70 -6.62
CA LEU A 304 4.33 13.68 -5.35
C LEU A 304 4.42 15.00 -4.58
N ASN A 305 5.52 15.74 -4.72
CA ASN A 305 5.84 16.92 -3.91
C ASN A 305 5.53 18.25 -4.59
N ASN A 306 4.93 18.23 -5.78
CA ASN A 306 4.53 19.44 -6.51
C ASN A 306 3.08 19.33 -7.02
N ASP A 307 2.65 20.33 -7.79
CA ASP A 307 1.29 20.40 -8.32
C ASP A 307 0.97 19.34 -9.38
N ALA A 308 1.93 18.57 -9.88
CA ALA A 308 1.70 17.53 -10.87
C ALA A 308 0.75 16.43 -10.35
N VAL A 309 0.75 16.15 -9.05
CA VAL A 309 -0.19 15.21 -8.41
C VAL A 309 -1.65 15.63 -8.63
N ARG A 310 -1.93 16.94 -8.76
CA ARG A 310 -3.28 17.45 -9.00
C ARG A 310 -3.86 17.02 -10.36
N SER A 311 -3.03 16.61 -11.31
CA SER A 311 -3.47 16.12 -12.63
C SER A 311 -4.34 14.85 -12.57
N VAL A 312 -4.30 14.11 -11.47
CA VAL A 312 -5.08 12.89 -11.25
C VAL A 312 -6.18 13.05 -10.20
N LEU A 313 -6.24 14.19 -9.52
CA LEU A 313 -7.19 14.50 -8.46
C LEU A 313 -8.35 15.34 -8.98
N GLU A 314 -9.51 15.18 -8.38
CA GLU A 314 -10.66 16.06 -8.61
C GLU A 314 -10.56 17.34 -7.76
N LYS A 315 -11.37 18.34 -8.08
CA LYS A 315 -11.30 19.66 -7.46
C LYS A 315 -11.43 19.64 -5.94
N ASP A 316 -12.29 18.76 -5.43
CA ASP A 316 -12.64 18.70 -4.01
C ASP A 316 -11.81 17.62 -3.24
N ASP A 317 -10.93 16.89 -3.95
CA ASP A 317 -9.96 16.00 -3.34
C ASP A 317 -8.88 16.80 -2.57
N GLN A 318 -8.51 16.34 -1.40
CA GLN A 318 -7.52 16.98 -0.56
C GLN A 318 -6.20 16.20 -0.57
N TRP A 319 -5.12 16.91 -0.87
CA TRP A 319 -3.76 16.37 -0.83
C TRP A 319 -2.90 17.15 0.15
N GLN A 320 -2.22 16.45 1.04
CA GLN A 320 -1.29 17.03 2.01
C GLN A 320 -0.02 16.19 2.10
N MET A 321 1.07 16.86 2.45
CA MET A 321 2.38 16.23 2.65
C MET A 321 3.17 16.94 3.75
N LYS A 322 4.10 16.28 4.37
CA LYS A 322 5.06 16.85 5.30
C LYS A 322 6.35 16.04 5.42
#